data_449065878652e7aae8148e585c5da3d6
#
_entry.id   449065878652e7aae8148e585c5da3d6
#
_cell.length_a   1.000
_cell.length_b   1.000
_cell.length_c   1.000
_cell.angle_alpha   90.00
_cell.angle_beta   90.00
_cell.angle_gamma   90.00
#
_symmetry.space_group_name_H-M   'P 1'
#
loop_
_entity.id
_entity.type
_entity.pdbx_description
1 polymer ?
#
loop_
_entity_poly.entity_id
_entity_poly.type
_entity_poly.pdbx_seq_one_letter_code
_entity_poly.pdbx_strand_id
1 'polypeptide(L)'
;LNNKNQVKAFTNDIMQTASTASMVTPYIAINRDKVLRSNESFLRLPEPNRWGQLQMERIINLATRSAIEMRDMGFNLVIGPNANLGVPNVSYTSDPTWAGHMDLAMAERYQINKMWFGYNYFPTVSLGDASFETANDAKAYLNTTDVAVFKRLITQTTANTYMLVMSHVQIPAIDNAHLASTSKVIITDWLRHELGYNGVVMTDRVDVGALQANQKIGDLAVA
;
A
#
# COMPACT_ATOMS: atom_id res chain seq x y z
N LEU A 1 19.80 4.60 -9.10
CA LEU A 1 19.90 3.38 -9.91
C LEU A 1 19.24 3.64 -11.27
N ASN A 2 20.02 3.55 -12.35
CA ASN A 2 19.59 4.07 -13.66
C ASN A 2 19.10 2.97 -14.63
N ASN A 3 19.29 1.70 -14.29
CA ASN A 3 18.82 0.59 -15.12
C ASN A 3 18.58 -0.68 -14.29
N LYS A 4 17.93 -1.68 -14.90
CA LYS A 4 17.57 -2.96 -14.26
C LYS A 4 18.76 -3.72 -13.71
N ASN A 5 19.88 -3.73 -14.41
CA ASN A 5 21.06 -4.49 -13.97
C ASN A 5 21.67 -3.91 -12.69
N GLN A 6 21.73 -2.58 -12.56
CA GLN A 6 22.18 -1.94 -11.34
C GLN A 6 21.22 -2.22 -10.15
N VAL A 7 19.91 -2.18 -10.41
CA VAL A 7 18.91 -2.53 -9.38
C VAL A 7 19.10 -3.98 -8.95
N LYS A 8 19.21 -4.90 -9.90
CA LYS A 8 19.40 -6.34 -9.63
C LYS A 8 20.70 -6.61 -8.87
N ALA A 9 21.79 -5.97 -9.24
CA ALA A 9 23.07 -6.09 -8.51
C ALA A 9 22.90 -5.65 -7.06
N PHE A 10 22.29 -4.49 -6.83
CA PHE A 10 22.07 -3.94 -5.49
C PHE A 10 21.15 -4.83 -4.62
N THR A 11 20.06 -5.33 -5.16
CA THR A 11 19.17 -6.24 -4.43
C THR A 11 19.84 -7.58 -4.10
N ASN A 12 20.65 -8.10 -5.02
CA ASN A 12 21.44 -9.31 -4.80
C ASN A 12 22.47 -9.11 -3.68
N ASP A 13 23.16 -7.97 -3.64
CA ASP A 13 24.11 -7.64 -2.57
C ASP A 13 23.43 -7.63 -1.19
N ILE A 14 22.23 -7.04 -1.09
CA ILE A 14 21.44 -7.04 0.15
C ILE A 14 21.12 -8.48 0.58
N MET A 15 20.63 -9.30 -0.34
CA MET A 15 20.25 -10.69 -0.06
C MET A 15 21.44 -11.54 0.32
N GLN A 16 22.56 -11.37 -0.36
CA GLN A 16 23.82 -12.07 -0.06
C GLN A 16 24.36 -11.66 1.31
N THR A 17 24.38 -10.37 1.61
CA THR A 17 24.82 -9.85 2.92
C THR A 17 23.96 -10.42 4.05
N ALA A 18 22.63 -10.42 3.90
CA ALA A 18 21.72 -10.98 4.89
C ALA A 18 21.97 -12.49 5.11
N SER A 19 22.15 -13.25 4.00
CA SER A 19 22.45 -14.68 4.04
C SER A 19 23.79 -14.96 4.74
N THR A 20 24.84 -14.22 4.39
CA THR A 20 26.17 -14.38 5.00
C THR A 20 26.18 -14.06 6.48
N ALA A 21 25.40 -13.08 6.91
CA ALA A 21 25.23 -12.70 8.33
C ALA A 21 24.26 -13.61 9.08
N SER A 22 23.72 -14.67 8.45
CA SER A 22 22.68 -15.54 9.03
C SER A 22 21.43 -14.78 9.52
N MET A 23 21.12 -13.68 8.85
CA MET A 23 19.94 -12.85 9.16
C MET A 23 18.67 -13.45 8.54
N VAL A 24 17.53 -13.05 9.09
CA VAL A 24 16.25 -13.31 8.45
C VAL A 24 16.22 -12.68 7.06
N THR A 25 15.68 -13.38 6.08
CA THR A 25 15.54 -12.86 4.71
C THR A 25 14.79 -11.52 4.72
N PRO A 26 15.41 -10.43 4.26
CA PRO A 26 14.78 -9.12 4.31
C PRO A 26 13.67 -8.98 3.26
N TYR A 27 12.68 -8.17 3.56
CA TYR A 27 11.78 -7.65 2.54
C TYR A 27 12.48 -6.52 1.78
N ILE A 28 12.62 -6.71 0.46
CA ILE A 28 13.08 -5.67 -0.44
C ILE A 28 11.85 -5.14 -1.17
N ALA A 29 11.35 -4.00 -0.67
CA ALA A 29 10.10 -3.43 -1.11
C ALA A 29 10.26 -2.41 -2.24
N ILE A 30 9.25 -2.32 -3.09
CA ILE A 30 9.14 -1.27 -4.11
C ILE A 30 7.73 -0.71 -4.18
N ASN A 31 7.62 0.61 -4.20
CA ASN A 31 6.40 1.29 -4.62
C ASN A 31 6.48 1.53 -6.13
N ARG A 32 5.93 0.58 -6.89
CA ARG A 32 6.04 0.56 -8.35
C ARG A 32 5.39 1.78 -9.00
N ASP A 33 4.29 2.24 -8.43
CA ASP A 33 3.53 3.37 -8.97
C ASP A 33 4.26 4.70 -8.83
N LYS A 34 5.15 4.83 -7.87
CA LYS A 34 5.89 6.07 -7.59
C LYS A 34 7.29 6.10 -8.22
N VAL A 35 7.99 4.99 -8.24
CA VAL A 35 9.46 5.01 -8.38
C VAL A 35 9.97 4.81 -9.81
N LEU A 36 9.32 4.04 -10.66
CA LEU A 36 9.91 3.61 -11.94
C LEU A 36 9.22 4.16 -13.19
N ARG A 37 8.37 5.18 -13.06
CA ARG A 37 7.60 5.71 -14.19
C ARG A 37 8.43 6.46 -15.21
N SER A 38 9.45 7.17 -14.75
CA SER A 38 10.24 8.09 -15.59
C SER A 38 11.43 7.43 -16.28
N ASN A 39 11.70 6.16 -16.03
CA ASN A 39 12.87 5.48 -16.58
C ASN A 39 12.46 4.50 -17.68
N GLU A 40 12.92 4.74 -18.90
CA GLU A 40 12.62 3.93 -20.10
C GLU A 40 13.12 2.50 -20.02
N SER A 41 14.06 2.20 -19.13
CA SER A 41 14.58 0.84 -18.92
C SER A 41 13.56 -0.10 -18.28
N PHE A 42 12.48 0.43 -17.70
CA PHE A 42 11.46 -0.34 -16.98
C PHE A 42 10.14 -0.38 -17.75
N LEU A 43 9.32 -1.40 -17.45
CA LEU A 43 7.99 -1.48 -18.00
C LEU A 43 7.20 -0.20 -17.70
N ARG A 44 6.77 0.49 -18.74
CA ARG A 44 5.97 1.70 -18.60
C ARG A 44 4.55 1.33 -18.18
N LEU A 45 4.19 1.69 -16.95
CA LEU A 45 2.83 1.54 -16.45
C LEU A 45 2.02 2.83 -16.73
N PRO A 46 0.70 2.71 -16.89
CA PRO A 46 -0.19 3.87 -16.98
C PRO A 46 -0.09 4.78 -15.75
N GLU A 47 -0.44 6.05 -15.91
CA GLU A 47 -0.69 6.94 -14.77
C GLU A 47 -1.84 6.38 -13.91
N PRO A 48 -1.90 6.63 -12.58
CA PRO A 48 -2.89 6.03 -11.71
C PRO A 48 -4.32 6.19 -12.24
N ASN A 49 -4.72 7.39 -12.59
CA ASN A 49 -6.06 7.69 -13.10
C ASN A 49 -6.40 7.04 -14.46
N ARG A 50 -5.43 6.45 -15.15
CA ARG A 50 -5.64 5.70 -16.38
C ARG A 50 -5.96 4.24 -16.15
N TRP A 51 -5.54 3.66 -15.02
CA TRP A 51 -5.84 2.28 -14.68
C TRP A 51 -7.34 2.00 -14.64
N GLY A 52 -8.13 2.89 -14.02
CA GLY A 52 -9.58 2.75 -13.92
C GLY A 52 -10.33 2.78 -15.26
N GLN A 53 -9.67 3.22 -16.33
CA GLN A 53 -10.22 3.28 -17.69
C GLN A 53 -9.88 2.02 -18.52
N LEU A 54 -9.04 1.12 -18.00
CA LEU A 54 -8.63 -0.08 -18.71
C LEU A 54 -9.65 -1.21 -18.53
N GLN A 55 -9.72 -2.08 -19.52
CA GLN A 55 -10.40 -3.37 -19.38
C GLN A 55 -9.61 -4.29 -18.44
N MET A 56 -10.32 -5.16 -17.72
CA MET A 56 -9.73 -6.05 -16.71
C MET A 56 -8.59 -6.92 -17.27
N GLU A 57 -8.75 -7.44 -18.49
CA GLU A 57 -7.69 -8.22 -19.15
C GLU A 57 -6.38 -7.42 -19.30
N ARG A 58 -6.48 -6.15 -19.61
CA ARG A 58 -5.32 -5.27 -19.75
C ARG A 58 -4.65 -5.03 -18.38
N ILE A 59 -5.46 -4.84 -17.35
CA ILE A 59 -4.99 -4.68 -15.96
C ILE A 59 -4.22 -5.93 -15.52
N ILE A 60 -4.79 -7.11 -15.71
CA ILE A 60 -4.18 -8.40 -15.40
C ILE A 60 -2.83 -8.55 -16.12
N ASN A 61 -2.79 -8.24 -17.42
CA ASN A 61 -1.58 -8.36 -18.23
C ASN A 61 -0.47 -7.41 -17.73
N LEU A 62 -0.79 -6.16 -17.47
CA LEU A 62 0.16 -5.17 -16.96
C LEU A 62 0.67 -5.55 -15.56
N ALA A 63 -0.22 -5.98 -14.66
CA ALA A 63 0.15 -6.42 -13.32
C ALA A 63 1.06 -7.65 -13.36
N THR A 64 0.77 -8.63 -14.22
CA THR A 64 1.60 -9.83 -14.41
C THR A 64 3.00 -9.47 -14.89
N ARG A 65 3.09 -8.65 -15.94
CA ARG A 65 4.39 -8.21 -16.48
C ARG A 65 5.18 -7.39 -15.48
N SER A 66 4.51 -6.53 -14.72
CA SER A 66 5.12 -5.75 -13.65
C SER A 66 5.64 -6.65 -12.52
N ALA A 67 4.87 -7.65 -12.10
CA ALA A 67 5.29 -8.60 -11.06
C ALA A 67 6.54 -9.39 -11.48
N ILE A 68 6.58 -9.89 -12.72
CA ILE A 68 7.73 -10.61 -13.27
C ILE A 68 8.96 -9.68 -13.29
N GLU A 69 8.81 -8.47 -13.80
CA GLU A 69 9.90 -7.50 -13.87
C GLU A 69 10.48 -7.17 -12.49
N MET A 70 9.62 -6.90 -11.51
CA MET A 70 10.07 -6.58 -10.14
C MET A 70 10.79 -7.77 -9.50
N ARG A 71 10.25 -8.98 -9.66
CA ARG A 71 10.86 -10.19 -9.15
C ARG A 71 12.21 -10.47 -9.79
N ASP A 72 12.35 -10.27 -11.11
CA ASP A 72 13.61 -10.42 -11.82
C ASP A 72 14.69 -9.43 -11.37
N MET A 73 14.28 -8.29 -10.83
CA MET A 73 15.16 -7.30 -10.22
C MET A 73 15.46 -7.58 -8.73
N GLY A 74 14.94 -8.67 -8.15
CA GLY A 74 15.19 -9.07 -6.77
C GLY A 74 14.26 -8.45 -5.72
N PHE A 75 13.21 -7.73 -6.12
CA PHE A 75 12.17 -7.31 -5.19
C PHE A 75 11.29 -8.50 -4.79
N ASN A 76 10.90 -8.54 -3.53
CA ASN A 76 10.02 -9.58 -2.99
C ASN A 76 8.75 -9.02 -2.34
N LEU A 77 8.61 -7.68 -2.27
CA LEU A 77 7.44 -6.98 -1.73
C LEU A 77 7.06 -5.80 -2.64
N VAL A 78 5.77 -5.69 -2.96
CA VAL A 78 5.19 -4.53 -3.67
C VAL A 78 4.36 -3.71 -2.70
N ILE A 79 4.63 -2.42 -2.60
CA ILE A 79 3.74 -1.44 -1.95
C ILE A 79 2.67 -1.07 -2.99
N GLY A 80 1.52 -1.64 -2.85
CA GLY A 80 0.36 -1.61 -3.77
C GLY A 80 -0.34 -2.97 -3.82
N PRO A 81 -1.53 -3.09 -4.44
CA PRO A 81 -2.26 -2.04 -5.17
C PRO A 81 -2.76 -0.88 -4.30
N ASN A 82 -3.13 0.23 -4.95
CA ASN A 82 -3.61 1.44 -4.27
C ASN A 82 -5.13 1.44 -4.16
N ALA A 83 -5.63 1.19 -2.97
CA ALA A 83 -7.05 1.07 -2.67
C ALA A 83 -7.76 2.41 -2.39
N ASN A 84 -7.05 3.54 -2.49
CA ASN A 84 -7.65 4.86 -2.24
C ASN A 84 -8.41 5.37 -3.47
N LEU A 85 -9.46 6.16 -3.22
CA LEU A 85 -10.40 6.61 -4.23
C LEU A 85 -10.27 8.12 -4.51
N GLY A 86 -10.45 8.50 -5.77
CA GLY A 86 -10.68 9.88 -6.19
C GLY A 86 -9.53 10.88 -5.96
N VAL A 87 -8.37 10.45 -5.47
CA VAL A 87 -7.24 11.35 -5.22
C VAL A 87 -6.42 11.51 -6.51
N PRO A 88 -6.26 12.72 -7.02
CA PRO A 88 -5.50 12.96 -8.26
C PRO A 88 -4.08 12.40 -8.20
N ASN A 89 -3.63 11.75 -9.27
CA ASN A 89 -2.30 11.14 -9.42
C ASN A 89 -1.94 10.04 -8.38
N VAL A 90 -2.89 9.64 -7.56
CA VAL A 90 -2.74 8.58 -6.55
C VAL A 90 -3.70 7.43 -6.82
N SER A 91 -4.98 7.73 -6.92
CA SER A 91 -6.04 6.72 -7.06
C SER A 91 -6.20 6.24 -8.50
N TYR A 92 -6.57 4.97 -8.65
CA TYR A 92 -6.89 4.36 -9.94
C TYR A 92 -8.27 4.77 -10.47
N THR A 93 -9.23 4.95 -9.57
CA THR A 93 -10.62 5.28 -9.87
C THR A 93 -11.27 5.96 -8.67
N SER A 94 -12.46 6.51 -8.85
CA SER A 94 -13.35 6.95 -7.77
C SER A 94 -14.48 5.97 -7.47
N ASP A 95 -14.61 4.88 -8.25
CA ASP A 95 -15.60 3.83 -8.04
C ASP A 95 -15.07 2.75 -7.10
N PRO A 96 -15.61 2.59 -5.87
CA PRO A 96 -15.13 1.62 -4.90
C PRO A 96 -15.33 0.17 -5.34
N THR A 97 -16.34 -0.12 -6.14
CA THR A 97 -16.58 -1.46 -6.66
C THR A 97 -15.52 -1.84 -7.68
N TRP A 98 -15.25 -0.94 -8.61
CA TRP A 98 -14.23 -1.16 -9.63
C TRP A 98 -12.82 -1.21 -9.03
N ALA A 99 -12.50 -0.32 -8.08
CA ALA A 99 -11.24 -0.35 -7.35
C ALA A 99 -11.00 -1.72 -6.70
N GLY A 100 -11.98 -2.23 -5.96
CA GLY A 100 -11.86 -3.53 -5.30
C GLY A 100 -11.64 -4.69 -6.29
N HIS A 101 -12.29 -4.69 -7.45
CA HIS A 101 -12.06 -5.69 -8.48
C HIS A 101 -10.65 -5.61 -9.09
N MET A 102 -10.19 -4.40 -9.37
CA MET A 102 -8.85 -4.16 -9.91
C MET A 102 -7.77 -4.61 -8.94
N ASP A 103 -7.91 -4.21 -7.68
CA ASP A 103 -6.92 -4.49 -6.65
C ASP A 103 -6.81 -5.98 -6.35
N LEU A 104 -7.94 -6.71 -6.30
CA LEU A 104 -7.95 -8.15 -6.17
C LEU A 104 -7.27 -8.84 -7.36
N ALA A 105 -7.56 -8.39 -8.59
CA ALA A 105 -6.94 -8.94 -9.79
C ALA A 105 -5.42 -8.69 -9.83
N MET A 106 -4.96 -7.50 -9.43
CA MET A 106 -3.53 -7.20 -9.33
C MET A 106 -2.85 -8.03 -8.25
N ALA A 107 -3.47 -8.13 -7.07
CA ALA A 107 -2.98 -8.90 -5.92
C ALA A 107 -2.78 -10.38 -6.27
N GLU A 108 -3.74 -10.97 -6.98
CA GLU A 108 -3.62 -12.34 -7.48
C GLU A 108 -2.40 -12.53 -8.39
N ARG A 109 -2.08 -11.53 -9.23
CA ARG A 109 -0.88 -11.59 -10.09
C ARG A 109 0.41 -11.48 -9.29
N TYR A 110 0.44 -10.68 -8.23
CA TYR A 110 1.58 -10.63 -7.32
C TYR A 110 1.75 -11.97 -6.60
N GLN A 111 0.68 -12.54 -6.08
CA GLN A 111 0.70 -13.83 -5.39
C GLN A 111 1.19 -14.98 -6.30
N ILE A 112 0.67 -15.09 -7.52
CA ILE A 112 1.09 -16.12 -8.49
C ILE A 112 2.59 -15.99 -8.80
N ASN A 113 3.11 -14.77 -8.82
CA ASN A 113 4.52 -14.50 -9.02
C ASN A 113 5.35 -14.54 -7.72
N LYS A 114 4.81 -15.08 -6.63
CA LYS A 114 5.49 -15.27 -5.33
C LYS A 114 6.01 -13.98 -4.73
N MET A 115 5.29 -12.89 -4.90
CA MET A 115 5.57 -11.61 -4.29
C MET A 115 4.62 -11.35 -3.12
N TRP A 116 5.16 -10.78 -2.06
CA TRP A 116 4.35 -10.12 -1.04
C TRP A 116 3.81 -8.80 -1.61
N PHE A 117 2.68 -8.34 -1.10
CA PHE A 117 2.11 -7.06 -1.51
C PHE A 117 1.41 -6.38 -0.34
N GLY A 118 1.34 -5.05 -0.39
CA GLY A 118 0.70 -4.24 0.63
C GLY A 118 -0.36 -3.32 0.04
N TYR A 119 -1.65 -3.60 0.30
CA TYR A 119 -2.71 -2.66 -0.06
C TYR A 119 -2.51 -1.35 0.67
N ASN A 120 -2.49 -0.25 -0.04
CA ASN A 120 -2.19 1.07 0.48
C ASN A 120 -3.26 2.09 0.07
N TYR A 121 -3.55 3.06 0.88
CA TYR A 121 -3.13 3.37 2.25
C TYR A 121 -4.36 3.39 3.16
N PHE A 122 -4.37 2.56 4.21
CA PHE A 122 -5.50 2.52 5.15
C PHE A 122 -5.40 3.65 6.18
N PRO A 123 -6.51 4.29 6.60
CA PRO A 123 -7.87 4.14 6.10
C PRO A 123 -8.14 4.97 4.83
N THR A 124 -7.36 6.00 4.55
CA THR A 124 -7.36 6.87 3.37
C THR A 124 -6.06 7.68 3.32
N VAL A 125 -5.73 8.28 2.19
CA VAL A 125 -4.58 9.21 2.08
C VAL A 125 -4.97 10.66 2.30
N SER A 126 -6.25 10.98 2.15
CA SER A 126 -6.76 12.35 2.29
C SER A 126 -8.26 12.33 2.60
N LEU A 127 -8.67 13.24 3.42
CA LEU A 127 -10.10 13.52 3.67
C LEU A 127 -10.64 14.60 2.72
N GLY A 128 -9.78 15.22 1.90
CA GLY A 128 -10.16 16.40 1.12
C GLY A 128 -10.64 17.52 2.05
N ASP A 129 -11.78 18.09 1.73
CA ASP A 129 -12.45 19.13 2.55
C ASP A 129 -13.44 18.53 3.59
N ALA A 130 -13.51 17.19 3.72
CA ALA A 130 -14.44 16.55 4.63
C ALA A 130 -13.99 16.76 6.09
N SER A 131 -14.92 17.23 6.91
CA SER A 131 -14.79 17.35 8.36
C SER A 131 -15.93 16.63 9.05
N PHE A 132 -15.69 16.13 10.24
CA PHE A 132 -16.64 15.30 10.97
C PHE A 132 -16.73 15.73 12.42
N GLU A 133 -17.94 15.74 12.96
CA GLU A 133 -18.18 16.07 14.38
C GLU A 133 -17.90 14.86 15.28
N THR A 134 -18.21 13.65 14.82
CA THR A 134 -18.05 12.43 15.60
C THR A 134 -17.23 11.35 14.86
N ALA A 135 -16.69 10.42 15.64
CA ALA A 135 -16.01 9.24 15.09
C ALA A 135 -16.96 8.39 14.22
N ASN A 136 -18.23 8.31 14.59
CA ASN A 136 -19.23 7.55 13.82
C ASN A 136 -19.48 8.20 12.45
N ASP A 137 -19.53 9.53 12.36
CA ASP A 137 -19.71 10.24 11.09
C ASP A 137 -18.49 10.03 10.18
N ALA A 138 -17.28 10.13 10.73
CA ALA A 138 -16.04 9.86 9.99
C ALA A 138 -15.99 8.42 9.48
N LYS A 139 -16.31 7.44 10.33
CA LYS A 139 -16.35 6.03 9.93
C LYS A 139 -17.46 5.76 8.91
N ALA A 140 -18.65 6.36 9.06
CA ALA A 140 -19.74 6.21 8.11
C ALA A 140 -19.35 6.70 6.72
N TYR A 141 -18.73 7.88 6.63
CA TYR A 141 -18.22 8.42 5.37
C TYR A 141 -17.15 7.50 4.75
N LEU A 142 -16.13 7.13 5.52
CA LEU A 142 -15.03 6.28 5.02
C LEU A 142 -15.52 4.88 4.64
N ASN A 143 -16.54 4.35 5.29
CA ASN A 143 -17.16 3.07 4.94
C ASN A 143 -17.92 3.10 3.60
N THR A 144 -18.22 4.26 3.06
CA THR A 144 -18.80 4.41 1.71
C THR A 144 -17.76 4.79 0.65
N THR A 145 -16.51 5.07 1.08
CA THR A 145 -15.41 5.46 0.22
C THR A 145 -14.24 4.46 0.33
N ASP A 146 -13.05 4.93 0.72
CA ASP A 146 -11.84 4.10 0.74
C ASP A 146 -11.98 2.82 1.58
N VAL A 147 -12.59 2.92 2.76
CA VAL A 147 -12.74 1.75 3.66
C VAL A 147 -13.69 0.70 3.08
N ALA A 148 -14.61 1.07 2.20
CA ALA A 148 -15.43 0.10 1.46
C ALA A 148 -14.55 -0.83 0.60
N VAL A 149 -13.52 -0.28 -0.04
CA VAL A 149 -12.54 -1.07 -0.80
C VAL A 149 -11.77 -1.98 0.15
N PHE A 150 -11.19 -1.44 1.23
CA PHE A 150 -10.44 -2.24 2.21
C PHE A 150 -11.27 -3.37 2.82
N LYS A 151 -12.54 -3.16 3.17
CA LYS A 151 -13.44 -4.22 3.64
C LYS A 151 -13.55 -5.36 2.64
N ARG A 152 -13.72 -5.05 1.35
CA ARG A 152 -13.75 -6.05 0.29
C ARG A 152 -12.42 -6.80 0.21
N LEU A 153 -11.29 -6.09 0.22
CA LEU A 153 -9.96 -6.68 0.14
C LEU A 153 -9.67 -7.61 1.32
N ILE A 154 -10.01 -7.19 2.55
CA ILE A 154 -9.86 -7.99 3.76
C ILE A 154 -10.66 -9.30 3.68
N THR A 155 -11.90 -9.24 3.17
CA THR A 155 -12.79 -10.40 3.13
C THR A 155 -12.56 -11.32 1.95
N GLN A 156 -12.05 -10.83 0.82
CA GLN A 156 -11.93 -11.58 -0.43
C GLN A 156 -10.49 -11.96 -0.80
N THR A 157 -9.48 -11.38 -0.15
CA THR A 157 -8.10 -11.78 -0.39
C THR A 157 -7.81 -13.11 0.32
N THR A 158 -7.59 -14.16 -0.46
CA THR A 158 -7.25 -15.50 0.05
C THR A 158 -5.75 -15.71 0.26
N ALA A 159 -4.92 -14.76 -0.16
CA ALA A 159 -3.48 -14.81 -0.03
C ALA A 159 -3.03 -14.67 1.43
N ASN A 160 -2.07 -15.47 1.85
CA ASN A 160 -1.40 -15.31 3.15
C ASN A 160 -0.16 -14.40 3.08
N THR A 161 0.05 -13.75 1.94
CA THR A 161 1.27 -12.99 1.61
C THR A 161 0.95 -11.52 1.36
N TYR A 162 -0.01 -10.96 2.12
CA TYR A 162 -0.35 -9.54 2.01
C TYR A 162 -0.33 -8.83 3.36
N MET A 163 -0.18 -7.53 3.27
CA MET A 163 -0.24 -6.63 4.41
C MET A 163 -1.10 -5.42 4.09
N LEU A 164 -1.49 -4.67 5.11
CA LEU A 164 -2.09 -3.34 4.94
C LEU A 164 -1.05 -2.28 5.29
N VAL A 165 -0.93 -1.28 4.42
CA VAL A 165 -0.04 -0.14 4.62
C VAL A 165 -0.87 1.01 5.16
N MET A 166 -0.48 1.51 6.35
CA MET A 166 -1.15 2.63 7.00
C MET A 166 -0.71 3.97 6.40
N SER A 167 -1.65 4.87 6.22
CA SER A 167 -1.35 6.27 5.91
C SER A 167 -0.96 7.04 7.18
N HIS A 168 -0.38 8.23 6.97
CA HIS A 168 -0.14 9.21 8.05
C HIS A 168 -1.22 10.30 8.09
N VAL A 169 -2.44 9.98 7.63
CA VAL A 169 -3.57 10.91 7.70
C VAL A 169 -3.98 11.10 9.16
N GLN A 170 -4.32 12.31 9.52
CA GLN A 170 -4.99 12.60 10.79
C GLN A 170 -6.51 12.63 10.56
N ILE A 171 -7.25 11.97 11.45
CA ILE A 171 -8.71 11.97 11.46
C ILE A 171 -9.17 12.42 12.85
N PRO A 172 -9.22 13.74 13.11
CA PRO A 172 -9.40 14.26 14.46
C PRO A 172 -10.69 13.77 15.14
N ALA A 173 -11.74 13.52 14.38
CA ALA A 173 -12.98 12.96 14.90
C ALA A 173 -12.85 11.52 15.45
N ILE A 174 -11.84 10.75 15.01
CA ILE A 174 -11.58 9.39 15.49
C ILE A 174 -10.48 9.40 16.56
N ASP A 175 -9.38 10.06 16.25
CA ASP A 175 -8.22 10.25 17.14
C ASP A 175 -7.56 11.59 16.84
N ASN A 176 -7.70 12.55 17.73
CA ASN A 176 -7.15 13.89 17.55
C ASN A 176 -5.69 14.02 18.01
N ALA A 177 -5.17 13.02 18.70
CA ALA A 177 -3.81 13.01 19.23
C ALA A 177 -2.81 12.32 18.32
N HIS A 178 -3.25 11.35 17.50
CA HIS A 178 -2.36 10.50 16.73
C HIS A 178 -2.75 10.46 15.25
N LEU A 179 -1.74 10.25 14.42
CA LEU A 179 -1.94 9.92 12.99
C LEU A 179 -2.43 8.47 12.86
N ALA A 180 -3.10 8.14 11.78
CA ALA A 180 -3.66 6.79 11.57
C ALA A 180 -2.62 5.68 11.74
N SER A 181 -1.37 5.92 11.34
CA SER A 181 -0.27 4.95 11.47
C SER A 181 0.25 4.73 12.89
N THR A 182 -0.10 5.60 13.85
CA THR A 182 0.31 5.51 15.26
C THR A 182 -0.88 5.46 16.22
N SER A 183 -2.10 5.44 15.67
CA SER A 183 -3.35 5.43 16.46
C SER A 183 -3.77 4.02 16.84
N LYS A 184 -3.77 3.72 18.14
CA LYS A 184 -4.36 2.48 18.66
C LYS A 184 -5.84 2.37 18.31
N VAL A 185 -6.58 3.48 18.37
CA VAL A 185 -8.02 3.50 18.04
C VAL A 185 -8.26 3.08 16.59
N ILE A 186 -7.43 3.55 15.65
CA ILE A 186 -7.57 3.21 14.23
C ILE A 186 -7.03 1.80 13.95
N ILE A 187 -5.86 1.43 14.49
CA ILE A 187 -5.23 0.15 14.19
C ILE A 187 -5.89 -1.00 14.97
N THR A 188 -6.01 -0.87 16.29
CA THR A 188 -6.49 -1.96 17.12
C THR A 188 -8.01 -2.02 17.12
N ASP A 189 -8.66 -0.91 17.51
CA ASP A 189 -10.10 -0.97 17.74
C ASP A 189 -10.87 -1.02 16.43
N TRP A 190 -10.51 -0.19 15.44
CA TRP A 190 -11.23 -0.18 14.17
C TRP A 190 -10.74 -1.26 13.20
N LEU A 191 -9.45 -1.29 12.82
CA LEU A 191 -8.95 -2.22 11.81
C LEU A 191 -8.97 -3.68 12.30
N ARG A 192 -8.47 -3.94 13.53
CA ARG A 192 -8.41 -5.31 14.05
C ARG A 192 -9.77 -5.82 14.53
N HIS A 193 -10.44 -5.08 15.43
CA HIS A 193 -11.64 -5.57 16.10
C HIS A 193 -12.90 -5.37 15.25
N GLU A 194 -13.11 -4.19 14.65
CA GLU A 194 -14.34 -3.93 13.90
C GLU A 194 -14.29 -4.46 12.46
N LEU A 195 -13.14 -4.31 11.76
CA LEU A 195 -12.99 -4.78 10.37
C LEU A 195 -12.44 -6.19 10.27
N GLY A 196 -11.96 -6.79 11.36
CA GLY A 196 -11.53 -8.19 11.44
C GLY A 196 -10.18 -8.48 10.77
N TYR A 197 -9.34 -7.48 10.50
CA TYR A 197 -8.06 -7.70 9.86
C TYR A 197 -7.01 -8.19 10.87
N ASN A 198 -6.53 -9.44 10.71
CA ASN A 198 -5.55 -10.07 11.58
C ASN A 198 -4.16 -10.24 10.93
N GLY A 199 -3.97 -9.71 9.72
CA GLY A 199 -2.71 -9.78 8.98
C GLY A 199 -1.66 -8.78 9.44
N VAL A 200 -0.59 -8.67 8.68
CA VAL A 200 0.52 -7.74 8.96
C VAL A 200 0.09 -6.30 8.64
N VAL A 201 0.35 -5.41 9.57
CA VAL A 201 0.21 -3.95 9.38
C VAL A 201 1.60 -3.35 9.22
N MET A 202 1.77 -2.52 8.22
CA MET A 202 3.00 -1.78 7.93
C MET A 202 2.68 -0.29 7.84
N THR A 203 3.54 0.57 8.33
CA THR A 203 3.41 2.02 8.11
C THR A 203 3.90 2.40 6.71
N ASP A 204 3.45 3.53 6.17
CA ASP A 204 4.17 4.22 5.09
C ASP A 204 5.52 4.75 5.65
N ARG A 205 6.30 5.43 4.84
CA ARG A 205 7.61 5.95 5.20
C ARG A 205 7.57 6.76 6.48
N VAL A 206 8.42 6.42 7.44
CA VAL A 206 8.50 7.13 8.75
C VAL A 206 9.40 8.38 8.71
N ASP A 207 10.13 8.59 7.61
CA ASP A 207 11.00 9.75 7.39
C ASP A 207 10.27 10.96 6.76
N VAL A 208 8.94 11.02 6.89
CA VAL A 208 8.12 12.13 6.39
C VAL A 208 7.89 13.20 7.46
N GLY A 209 7.84 14.47 7.03
CA GLY A 209 7.74 15.61 7.93
C GLY A 209 6.55 15.59 8.88
N ALA A 210 5.43 14.98 8.50
CA ALA A 210 4.25 14.86 9.37
C ALA A 210 4.51 14.04 10.65
N LEU A 211 5.38 13.03 10.58
CA LEU A 211 5.79 12.23 11.73
C LEU A 211 6.95 12.87 12.49
N GLN A 212 7.89 13.48 11.77
CA GLN A 212 9.11 14.07 12.36
C GLN A 212 8.86 15.39 13.11
N ALA A 213 7.74 16.06 12.84
CA ALA A 213 7.42 17.35 13.45
C ALA A 213 7.34 17.29 14.99
N ASN A 214 6.99 16.12 15.56
CA ASN A 214 6.74 15.97 16.99
C ASN A 214 7.47 14.79 17.65
N GLN A 215 8.13 13.90 16.90
CA GLN A 215 8.76 12.69 17.47
C GLN A 215 10.04 12.31 16.72
N LYS A 216 11.02 11.74 17.45
CA LYS A 216 12.20 11.13 16.83
C LYS A 216 11.83 9.79 16.21
N ILE A 217 12.49 9.38 15.12
CA ILE A 217 12.25 8.10 14.43
C ILE A 217 12.34 6.90 15.40
N GLY A 218 13.24 6.96 16.39
CA GLY A 218 13.36 5.91 17.42
C GLY A 218 12.13 5.79 18.31
N ASP A 219 11.50 6.90 18.66
CA ASP A 219 10.29 6.92 19.50
C ASP A 219 9.07 6.41 18.69
N LEU A 220 9.02 6.68 17.38
CA LEU A 220 7.99 6.16 16.47
C LEU A 220 8.07 4.62 16.29
N ALA A 221 9.23 4.03 16.45
CA ALA A 221 9.42 2.58 16.31
C ALA A 221 8.92 1.78 17.53
N VAL A 222 8.61 2.45 18.64
CA VAL A 222 8.14 1.84 19.92
C VAL A 222 6.70 2.21 20.24
N ALA A 223 6.09 3.14 19.49
CA ALA A 223 4.70 3.57 19.68
C ALA A 223 3.73 2.60 19.00
#